data_6ae70809d52b1eb3c094c70e738e5170
#
_entry.id   6ae70809d52b1eb3c094c70e738e5170
#
_cell.length_a   1.000
_cell.length_b   1.000
_cell.length_c   1.000
_cell.angle_alpha   90.00
_cell.angle_beta   90.00
_cell.angle_gamma   90.00
#
_symmetry.space_group_name_H-M   'P 1'
#
loop_
_entity.id
_entity.type
_entity.pdbx_description
1 polymer ?
#
loop_
_entity_poly.entity_id
_entity_poly.type
_entity_poly.pdbx_seq_one_letter_code
_entity_poly.pdbx_strand_id
1 'polypeptide(L)'
;MSALQGWDLADFVMSNGADRVLLYGVPGTGKTYFGLNYGNVANAYRLVCTDEMTDGDLLGKYRQHDNGIWRFEEGAALKAWRTGGRLVVDEINRVNGDVESRLMAIIDTVASSSFENPDTGEIIKPQPGFSVVATMNGEPEDLSPAVRDRLVVRVEITEAHPDAINALPENLRSLAKHYTSAEVGRDRYSMRSFIAFHELYKASGNLETSAHAILPGIAESVIDASVLMKAEVDNVKA
;
A
#
# COMPACT_ATOMS: atom_id res chain seq x y z
N MET A 1 11.68 -27.09 -7.30
CA MET A 1 10.87 -26.11 -6.57
C MET A 1 10.83 -24.85 -7.41
N SER A 2 9.66 -24.32 -7.75
CA SER A 2 9.54 -23.00 -8.40
C SER A 2 9.94 -21.91 -7.40
N ALA A 3 10.55 -20.83 -7.91
CA ALA A 3 10.85 -19.66 -7.08
C ALA A 3 9.54 -19.04 -6.56
N LEU A 4 9.56 -18.51 -5.34
CA LEU A 4 8.43 -17.76 -4.77
C LEU A 4 8.16 -16.49 -5.60
N GLN A 5 6.91 -16.11 -5.73
CA GLN A 5 6.45 -14.93 -6.48
C GLN A 5 5.34 -14.20 -5.72
N GLY A 6 5.04 -12.97 -6.13
CA GLY A 6 3.95 -12.19 -5.60
C GLY A 6 3.98 -12.06 -4.06
N TRP A 7 2.84 -12.30 -3.44
CA TRP A 7 2.68 -12.16 -1.98
C TRP A 7 3.51 -13.15 -1.17
N ASP A 8 3.72 -14.37 -1.67
CA ASP A 8 4.57 -15.37 -0.99
C ASP A 8 6.04 -14.91 -0.95
N LEU A 9 6.52 -14.28 -2.03
CA LEU A 9 7.85 -13.69 -2.05
C LEU A 9 7.93 -12.46 -1.14
N ALA A 10 6.90 -11.61 -1.12
CA ALA A 10 6.86 -10.44 -0.23
C ALA A 10 6.90 -10.86 1.25
N ASP A 11 6.13 -11.88 1.62
CA ASP A 11 6.15 -12.47 2.96
C ASP A 11 7.53 -13.04 3.30
N PHE A 12 8.10 -13.82 2.40
CA PHE A 12 9.42 -14.43 2.59
C PHE A 12 10.51 -13.39 2.83
N VAL A 13 10.62 -12.36 1.99
CA VAL A 13 11.70 -11.36 2.13
C VAL A 13 11.53 -10.53 3.40
N MET A 14 10.30 -10.14 3.73
CA MET A 14 10.01 -9.36 4.93
C MET A 14 10.23 -10.17 6.23
N SER A 15 9.84 -11.45 6.26
CA SER A 15 10.06 -12.34 7.42
C SER A 15 11.53 -12.67 7.63
N ASN A 16 12.35 -12.59 6.58
CA ASN A 16 13.80 -12.80 6.65
C ASN A 16 14.61 -11.50 6.79
N GLY A 17 13.97 -10.41 7.19
CA GLY A 17 14.64 -9.17 7.62
C GLY A 17 15.03 -8.22 6.50
N ALA A 18 14.41 -8.32 5.30
CA ALA A 18 14.57 -7.28 4.29
C ALA A 18 13.98 -5.96 4.80
N ASP A 19 14.81 -4.92 4.87
CA ASP A 19 14.46 -3.62 5.44
C ASP A 19 14.24 -2.52 4.40
N ARG A 20 14.47 -2.82 3.11
CA ARG A 20 14.27 -1.93 1.95
C ARG A 20 13.60 -2.70 0.83
N VAL A 21 12.27 -2.63 0.76
CA VAL A 21 11.46 -3.42 -0.17
C VAL A 21 10.63 -2.51 -1.06
N LEU A 22 10.63 -2.78 -2.36
CA LEU A 22 9.73 -2.19 -3.34
C LEU A 22 8.66 -3.22 -3.73
N LEU A 23 7.39 -2.88 -3.53
CA LEU A 23 6.25 -3.60 -4.07
C LEU A 23 5.73 -2.84 -5.29
N TYR A 24 5.78 -3.44 -6.46
CA TYR A 24 5.38 -2.78 -7.71
C TYR A 24 4.36 -3.62 -8.50
N GLY A 25 3.80 -3.08 -9.56
CA GLY A 25 2.83 -3.74 -10.43
C GLY A 25 1.45 -3.12 -10.38
N VAL A 26 0.41 -3.89 -10.72
CA VAL A 26 -0.93 -3.37 -10.98
C VAL A 26 -1.59 -2.66 -9.79
N PRO A 27 -2.39 -1.60 -10.00
CA PRO A 27 -3.01 -0.84 -8.93
C PRO A 27 -4.12 -1.64 -8.20
N GLY A 28 -4.40 -1.29 -6.94
CA GLY A 28 -5.54 -1.82 -6.18
C GLY A 28 -5.38 -3.27 -5.72
N THR A 29 -4.16 -3.80 -5.64
CA THR A 29 -3.85 -5.16 -5.17
C THR A 29 -3.64 -5.28 -3.67
N GLY A 30 -3.42 -4.16 -2.96
CA GLY A 30 -3.18 -4.16 -1.51
C GLY A 30 -1.74 -3.86 -1.09
N LYS A 31 -0.86 -3.42 -2.01
CA LYS A 31 0.57 -3.11 -1.72
C LYS A 31 0.75 -2.19 -0.50
N THR A 32 0.03 -1.07 -0.46
CA THR A 32 0.08 -0.11 0.64
C THR A 32 -0.47 -0.71 1.95
N TYR A 33 -1.57 -1.47 1.86
CA TYR A 33 -2.15 -2.18 3.01
C TYR A 33 -1.14 -3.16 3.62
N PHE A 34 -0.50 -3.97 2.78
CA PHE A 34 0.56 -4.90 3.21
C PHE A 34 1.70 -4.14 3.91
N GLY A 35 2.23 -3.09 3.28
CA GLY A 35 3.29 -2.27 3.89
C GLY A 35 2.94 -1.74 5.27
N LEU A 36 1.70 -1.31 5.48
CA LEU A 36 1.23 -0.76 6.76
C LEU A 36 0.97 -1.82 7.84
N ASN A 37 0.53 -3.02 7.45
CA ASN A 37 0.00 -4.00 8.41
C ASN A 37 0.88 -5.25 8.57
N TYR A 38 1.82 -5.52 7.66
CA TYR A 38 2.64 -6.72 7.72
C TYR A 38 3.43 -6.83 9.03
N GLY A 39 3.35 -8.00 9.66
CA GLY A 39 4.10 -8.30 10.88
C GLY A 39 3.62 -7.55 12.13
N ASN A 40 2.42 -6.96 12.11
CA ASN A 40 1.84 -6.19 13.23
C ASN A 40 2.82 -5.14 13.80
N VAL A 41 3.52 -4.43 12.91
CA VAL A 41 4.47 -3.39 13.31
C VAL A 41 3.76 -2.30 14.09
N ALA A 42 4.18 -2.08 15.34
CA ALA A 42 3.55 -1.11 16.25
C ALA A 42 3.54 0.33 15.69
N ASN A 43 4.53 0.65 14.85
CA ASN A 43 4.71 1.98 14.29
C ASN A 43 4.97 1.90 12.78
N ALA A 44 3.91 1.99 11.99
CA ALA A 44 3.99 2.17 10.55
C ALA A 44 3.50 3.58 10.18
N TYR A 45 4.29 4.31 9.42
CA TYR A 45 4.00 5.67 9.00
C TYR A 45 3.88 5.72 7.48
N ARG A 46 2.78 6.26 6.98
CA ARG A 46 2.53 6.40 5.54
C ARG A 46 2.98 7.77 5.05
N LEU A 47 3.76 7.77 3.98
CA LEU A 47 4.09 8.92 3.17
C LEU A 47 3.49 8.71 1.77
N VAL A 48 2.57 9.57 1.36
CA VAL A 48 2.01 9.51 0.00
C VAL A 48 2.79 10.49 -0.87
N CYS A 49 3.44 9.97 -1.90
CA CYS A 49 4.19 10.78 -2.83
C CYS A 49 3.26 11.40 -3.88
N THR A 50 3.50 12.67 -4.18
CA THR A 50 2.82 13.43 -5.23
C THR A 50 3.82 14.31 -5.97
N ASP A 51 3.48 14.73 -7.18
CA ASP A 51 4.33 15.58 -7.99
C ASP A 51 4.57 16.97 -7.36
N GLU A 52 3.66 17.38 -6.43
CA GLU A 52 3.70 18.68 -5.74
C GLU A 52 4.25 18.60 -4.31
N MET A 53 4.68 17.41 -3.86
CA MET A 53 5.18 17.27 -2.51
C MET A 53 6.46 18.08 -2.28
N THR A 54 6.65 18.49 -1.04
CA THR A 54 7.78 19.30 -0.59
C THR A 54 8.62 18.55 0.45
N ASP A 55 9.82 19.05 0.72
CA ASP A 55 10.67 18.57 1.83
C ASP A 55 9.91 18.56 3.16
N GLY A 56 9.01 19.53 3.34
CA GLY A 56 8.20 19.64 4.54
C GLY A 56 7.20 18.51 4.73
N ASP A 57 6.72 17.90 3.65
CA ASP A 57 5.80 16.75 3.71
C ASP A 57 6.55 15.47 4.10
N LEU A 58 7.82 15.40 3.76
CA LEU A 58 8.71 14.28 4.02
C LEU A 58 9.31 14.34 5.43
N LEU A 59 9.98 15.44 5.77
CA LEU A 59 10.75 15.60 7.00
C LEU A 59 9.93 16.23 8.12
N GLY A 60 9.09 17.20 7.79
CA GLY A 60 8.30 17.95 8.74
C GLY A 60 8.26 19.44 8.41
N LYS A 61 7.36 20.14 9.03
CA LYS A 61 7.10 21.56 8.78
C LYS A 61 6.70 22.31 10.04
N TYR A 62 6.92 23.62 10.04
CA TYR A 62 6.42 24.48 11.10
C TYR A 62 4.90 24.57 11.05
N ARG A 63 4.25 24.40 12.20
CA ARG A 63 2.83 24.63 12.40
C ARG A 63 2.59 25.58 13.57
N GLN A 64 1.60 26.44 13.41
CA GLN A 64 1.15 27.29 14.50
C GLN A 64 0.17 26.52 15.39
N HIS A 65 0.48 26.47 16.68
CA HIS A 65 -0.36 25.88 17.71
C HIS A 65 -1.36 26.92 18.29
N ASP A 66 -2.34 26.46 19.05
CA ASP A 66 -3.44 27.26 19.60
C ASP A 66 -2.98 28.48 20.45
N ASN A 67 -1.77 28.39 21.01
CA ASN A 67 -1.12 29.46 21.76
C ASN A 67 -0.37 30.48 20.87
N GLY A 68 -0.50 30.38 19.55
CA GLY A 68 0.18 31.24 18.58
C GLY A 68 1.67 30.93 18.35
N ILE A 69 2.22 29.95 19.02
CA ILE A 69 3.64 29.57 18.89
C ILE A 69 3.81 28.63 17.70
N TRP A 70 4.78 28.90 16.86
CA TRP A 70 5.21 28.03 15.77
C TRP A 70 6.16 26.95 16.31
N ARG A 71 5.92 25.69 15.97
CA ARG A 71 6.78 24.58 16.32
C ARG A 71 7.00 23.69 15.11
N PHE A 72 8.16 23.07 15.03
CA PHE A 72 8.45 22.08 14.01
C PHE A 72 7.73 20.77 14.35
N GLU A 73 6.84 20.33 13.46
CA GLU A 73 6.18 19.02 13.54
C GLU A 73 6.87 18.05 12.59
N GLU A 74 7.39 16.96 13.15
CA GLU A 74 8.06 15.91 12.40
C GLU A 74 7.11 15.24 11.40
N GLY A 75 7.60 15.05 10.18
CA GLY A 75 6.91 14.29 9.12
C GLY A 75 6.98 12.77 9.34
N ALA A 76 6.39 12.02 8.40
CA ALA A 76 6.32 10.57 8.48
C ALA A 76 7.70 9.90 8.56
N ALA A 77 8.69 10.42 7.83
CA ALA A 77 10.03 9.87 7.79
C ALA A 77 10.75 9.99 9.14
N LEU A 78 10.75 11.18 9.75
CA LEU A 78 11.39 11.39 11.04
C LEU A 78 10.70 10.62 12.18
N LYS A 79 9.37 10.53 12.15
CA LYS A 79 8.61 9.68 13.09
C LYS A 79 9.00 8.22 12.98
N ALA A 80 9.16 7.71 11.75
CA ALA A 80 9.62 6.34 11.53
C ALA A 80 11.07 6.13 12.03
N TRP A 81 11.96 7.09 11.78
CA TRP A 81 13.33 7.04 12.28
C TRP A 81 13.37 7.00 13.81
N ARG A 82 12.67 7.92 14.47
CA ARG A 82 12.66 8.05 15.93
C ARG A 82 12.15 6.81 16.65
N THR A 83 11.18 6.13 16.05
CA THR A 83 10.57 4.94 16.66
C THR A 83 11.22 3.62 16.24
N GLY A 84 12.14 3.63 15.29
CA GLY A 84 12.60 2.40 14.64
C GLY A 84 11.47 1.70 13.87
N GLY A 85 10.44 2.46 13.47
CA GLY A 85 9.25 1.95 12.81
C GLY A 85 9.42 1.76 11.30
N ARG A 86 8.30 1.44 10.65
CA ARG A 86 8.26 1.29 9.19
C ARG A 86 7.79 2.56 8.51
N LEU A 87 8.54 3.03 7.52
CA LEU A 87 8.10 4.06 6.58
C LEU A 87 7.49 3.37 5.34
N VAL A 88 6.22 3.61 5.08
CA VAL A 88 5.56 3.18 3.85
C VAL A 88 5.52 4.34 2.87
N VAL A 89 6.35 4.29 1.83
CA VAL A 89 6.45 5.30 0.77
C VAL A 89 5.52 4.90 -0.37
N ASP A 90 4.32 5.49 -0.39
CA ASP A 90 3.27 5.13 -1.33
C ASP A 90 3.38 5.96 -2.61
N GLU A 91 3.28 5.31 -3.78
CA GLU A 91 3.45 5.91 -5.12
C GLU A 91 4.81 6.61 -5.31
N ILE A 92 5.89 5.93 -4.91
CA ILE A 92 7.26 6.48 -4.92
C ILE A 92 7.69 7.04 -6.29
N ASN A 93 7.15 6.52 -7.38
CA ASN A 93 7.42 6.98 -8.75
C ASN A 93 6.87 8.38 -9.06
N ARG A 94 6.09 8.99 -8.16
CA ARG A 94 5.60 10.37 -8.30
C ARG A 94 6.51 11.42 -7.70
N VAL A 95 7.56 10.99 -7.00
CA VAL A 95 8.54 11.94 -6.44
C VAL A 95 9.46 12.43 -7.55
N ASN A 96 9.74 13.72 -7.57
CA ASN A 96 10.65 14.32 -8.56
C ASN A 96 11.65 15.29 -7.92
N GLY A 97 12.70 15.63 -8.69
CA GLY A 97 13.61 16.72 -8.41
C GLY A 97 14.30 16.68 -7.04
N ASP A 98 14.24 17.80 -6.34
CA ASP A 98 14.93 17.98 -5.06
C ASP A 98 14.38 17.07 -3.95
N VAL A 99 13.06 16.81 -3.98
CA VAL A 99 12.40 15.93 -3.00
C VAL A 99 12.87 14.49 -3.16
N GLU A 100 13.10 14.01 -4.38
CA GLU A 100 13.70 12.69 -4.62
C GLU A 100 15.07 12.58 -3.97
N SER A 101 15.91 13.61 -4.08
CA SER A 101 17.23 13.64 -3.44
C SER A 101 17.14 13.54 -1.92
N ARG A 102 16.16 14.21 -1.31
CA ARG A 102 15.89 14.10 0.14
C ARG A 102 15.36 12.72 0.52
N LEU A 103 14.44 12.19 -0.27
CA LEU A 103 13.91 10.84 -0.04
C LEU A 103 15.02 9.78 -0.12
N MET A 104 15.94 9.89 -1.07
CA MET A 104 17.11 9.01 -1.15
C MET A 104 17.92 9.00 0.13
N ALA A 105 18.16 10.16 0.75
CA ALA A 105 18.87 10.24 2.03
C ALA A 105 18.11 9.57 3.20
N ILE A 106 16.78 9.51 3.12
CA ILE A 106 15.95 8.85 4.13
C ILE A 106 15.93 7.34 3.97
N ILE A 107 15.81 6.86 2.74
CA ILE A 107 15.75 5.42 2.44
C ILE A 107 17.12 4.74 2.38
N ASP A 108 18.19 5.51 2.49
CA ASP A 108 19.56 5.00 2.51
C ASP A 108 19.87 4.20 3.80
N THR A 109 21.07 3.72 3.91
CA THR A 109 21.48 2.91 5.07
C THR A 109 21.42 3.73 6.37
N VAL A 110 21.08 3.05 7.48
CA VAL A 110 20.93 3.67 8.82
C VAL A 110 22.19 4.44 9.26
N ALA A 111 23.36 4.03 8.79
CA ALA A 111 24.64 4.61 9.22
C ALA A 111 24.92 6.02 8.68
N SER A 112 24.36 6.36 7.51
CA SER A 112 24.64 7.61 6.79
C SER A 112 23.60 8.70 7.00
N SER A 113 22.44 8.37 7.58
CA SER A 113 21.27 9.24 7.63
C SER A 113 21.18 9.98 8.97
N SER A 114 21.01 11.31 8.92
CA SER A 114 20.76 12.15 10.08
C SER A 114 20.01 13.42 9.70
N PHE A 115 19.23 13.95 10.65
CA PHE A 115 18.51 15.21 10.50
C PHE A 115 18.63 16.00 11.82
N GLU A 116 18.94 17.28 11.73
CA GLU A 116 18.94 18.18 12.88
C GLU A 116 17.58 18.87 13.02
N ASN A 117 16.92 18.67 14.15
CA ASN A 117 15.66 19.32 14.45
C ASN A 117 15.88 20.85 14.58
N PRO A 118 15.22 21.67 13.76
CA PRO A 118 15.49 23.11 13.73
C PRO A 118 15.03 23.89 14.97
N ASP A 119 14.14 23.32 15.80
CA ASP A 119 13.69 23.94 17.05
C ASP A 119 14.60 23.62 18.24
N THR A 120 15.12 22.40 18.27
CA THR A 120 15.83 21.87 19.46
C THR A 120 17.30 21.65 19.24
N GLY A 121 17.78 21.63 18.00
CA GLY A 121 19.15 21.24 17.64
C GLY A 121 19.42 19.73 17.83
N GLU A 122 18.42 18.93 18.18
CA GLU A 122 18.58 17.49 18.36
C GLU A 122 18.91 16.81 17.03
N ILE A 123 19.91 15.94 17.04
CA ILE A 123 20.24 15.10 15.88
C ILE A 123 19.40 13.84 15.91
N ILE A 124 18.46 13.73 14.98
CA ILE A 124 17.59 12.57 14.78
C ILE A 124 18.27 11.60 13.81
N LYS A 125 18.37 10.33 14.20
CA LYS A 125 18.91 9.25 13.38
C LYS A 125 17.94 8.07 13.37
N PRO A 126 17.95 7.26 12.30
CA PRO A 126 17.15 6.03 12.28
C PRO A 126 17.51 5.13 13.46
N GLN A 127 16.50 4.77 14.24
CA GLN A 127 16.67 3.81 15.33
C GLN A 127 16.68 2.35 14.80
N PRO A 128 17.25 1.40 15.54
CA PRO A 128 17.20 -0.02 15.18
C PRO A 128 15.76 -0.50 14.91
N GLY A 129 15.60 -1.29 13.85
CA GLY A 129 14.27 -1.74 13.41
C GLY A 129 13.64 -0.87 12.30
N PHE A 130 14.20 0.32 12.02
CA PHE A 130 13.73 1.15 10.91
C PHE A 130 13.77 0.38 9.58
N SER A 131 12.62 0.38 8.89
CA SER A 131 12.48 -0.27 7.59
C SER A 131 11.64 0.59 6.64
N VAL A 132 11.81 0.35 5.34
CA VAL A 132 11.08 1.03 4.27
C VAL A 132 10.38 0.02 3.39
N VAL A 133 9.08 0.21 3.19
CA VAL A 133 8.32 -0.46 2.14
C VAL A 133 7.83 0.62 1.17
N ALA A 134 8.43 0.66 -0.01
CA ALA A 134 7.97 1.53 -1.09
C ALA A 134 6.92 0.81 -1.93
N THR A 135 5.94 1.54 -2.43
CA THR A 135 4.95 1.01 -3.37
C THR A 135 4.88 1.87 -4.62
N MET A 136 4.60 1.25 -5.75
CA MET A 136 4.32 1.95 -7.00
C MET A 136 3.40 1.15 -7.91
N ASN A 137 2.78 1.85 -8.85
CA ASN A 137 2.11 1.26 -10.00
C ASN A 137 3.06 1.38 -11.20
N GLY A 138 3.11 0.35 -12.06
CA GLY A 138 4.05 0.28 -13.18
C GLY A 138 5.31 -0.51 -12.85
N GLU A 139 6.38 -0.24 -13.59
CA GLU A 139 7.61 -1.01 -13.57
C GLU A 139 8.75 -0.30 -12.81
N PRO A 140 9.69 -1.03 -12.19
CA PRO A 140 10.81 -0.42 -11.47
C PRO A 140 11.69 0.51 -12.34
N GLU A 141 11.65 0.34 -13.64
CA GLU A 141 12.36 1.13 -14.63
C GLU A 141 11.88 2.59 -14.70
N ASP A 142 10.67 2.85 -14.22
CA ASP A 142 10.10 4.21 -14.09
C ASP A 142 10.78 5.02 -12.96
N LEU A 143 11.52 4.34 -12.07
CA LEU A 143 12.30 4.99 -11.01
C LEU A 143 13.71 5.37 -11.50
N SER A 144 14.27 6.43 -10.91
CA SER A 144 15.66 6.77 -11.16
C SER A 144 16.59 5.61 -10.75
N PRO A 145 17.76 5.45 -11.41
CA PRO A 145 18.74 4.44 -11.05
C PRO A 145 19.16 4.52 -9.57
N ALA A 146 19.25 5.72 -9.04
CA ALA A 146 19.67 5.96 -7.66
C ALA A 146 18.66 5.45 -6.62
N VAL A 147 17.35 5.63 -6.86
CA VAL A 147 16.29 5.06 -6.02
C VAL A 147 16.25 3.54 -6.15
N ARG A 148 16.40 3.01 -7.36
CA ARG A 148 16.44 1.55 -7.59
C ARG A 148 17.59 0.85 -6.89
N ASP A 149 18.75 1.50 -6.78
CA ASP A 149 19.93 0.97 -6.10
C ASP A 149 19.71 0.82 -4.59
N ARG A 150 18.88 1.67 -4.01
CA ARG A 150 18.52 1.61 -2.58
C ARG A 150 17.40 0.64 -2.26
N LEU A 151 16.49 0.42 -3.21
CA LEU A 151 15.38 -0.55 -3.09
C LEU A 151 15.77 -1.87 -3.79
N VAL A 152 16.75 -2.56 -3.21
CA VAL A 152 17.34 -3.76 -3.82
C VAL A 152 16.40 -4.95 -3.88
N VAL A 153 15.48 -5.07 -2.93
CA VAL A 153 14.46 -6.11 -2.92
C VAL A 153 13.22 -5.59 -3.64
N ARG A 154 12.89 -6.18 -4.77
CA ARG A 154 11.76 -5.78 -5.62
C ARG A 154 10.83 -6.95 -5.83
N VAL A 155 9.57 -6.77 -5.50
CA VAL A 155 8.56 -7.81 -5.59
C VAL A 155 7.42 -7.33 -6.47
N GLU A 156 7.20 -8.03 -7.57
CA GLU A 156 6.07 -7.78 -8.46
C GLU A 156 4.78 -8.33 -7.85
N ILE A 157 3.74 -7.50 -7.81
CA ILE A 157 2.43 -7.86 -7.30
C ILE A 157 1.41 -7.78 -8.43
N THR A 158 1.01 -8.94 -8.91
CA THR A 158 0.12 -9.11 -10.07
C THR A 158 -1.33 -9.40 -9.68
N GLU A 159 -1.59 -9.77 -8.41
CA GLU A 159 -2.91 -10.17 -7.92
C GLU A 159 -3.24 -9.51 -6.57
N ALA A 160 -4.52 -9.54 -6.18
CA ALA A 160 -4.98 -9.00 -4.92
C ALA A 160 -4.42 -9.77 -3.72
N HIS A 161 -4.20 -9.04 -2.60
CA HIS A 161 -3.74 -9.66 -1.35
C HIS A 161 -4.74 -10.72 -0.86
N PRO A 162 -4.28 -11.91 -0.44
CA PRO A 162 -5.14 -13.00 0.01
C PRO A 162 -6.13 -12.58 1.11
N ASP A 163 -5.73 -11.76 2.08
CA ASP A 163 -6.61 -11.29 3.15
C ASP A 163 -7.75 -10.43 2.61
N ALA A 164 -7.50 -9.61 1.59
CA ALA A 164 -8.53 -8.79 0.96
C ALA A 164 -9.55 -9.67 0.21
N ILE A 165 -9.09 -10.72 -0.46
CA ILE A 165 -9.97 -11.72 -1.09
C ILE A 165 -10.79 -12.45 -0.01
N ASN A 166 -10.15 -12.91 1.06
CA ASN A 166 -10.80 -13.65 2.14
C ASN A 166 -11.81 -12.81 2.93
N ALA A 167 -11.67 -11.49 2.96
CA ALA A 167 -12.63 -10.57 3.56
C ALA A 167 -13.95 -10.45 2.77
N LEU A 168 -13.96 -10.85 1.49
CA LEU A 168 -15.18 -10.90 0.68
C LEU A 168 -16.02 -12.15 1.01
N PRO A 169 -17.35 -12.08 0.78
CA PRO A 169 -18.21 -13.25 0.75
C PRO A 169 -17.68 -14.33 -0.19
N GLU A 170 -17.85 -15.59 0.18
CA GLU A 170 -17.25 -16.73 -0.52
C GLU A 170 -17.60 -16.78 -2.01
N ASN A 171 -18.84 -16.47 -2.35
CA ASN A 171 -19.33 -16.41 -3.73
C ASN A 171 -18.66 -15.36 -4.62
N LEU A 172 -18.03 -14.33 -4.02
CA LEU A 172 -17.32 -13.28 -4.76
C LEU A 172 -15.83 -13.54 -4.90
N ARG A 173 -15.25 -14.44 -4.08
CA ARG A 173 -13.81 -14.61 -4.00
C ARG A 173 -13.17 -15.06 -5.31
N SER A 174 -13.80 -16.01 -6.01
CA SER A 174 -13.28 -16.51 -7.29
C SER A 174 -13.33 -15.43 -8.37
N LEU A 175 -14.43 -14.68 -8.46
CA LEU A 175 -14.55 -13.55 -9.37
C LEU A 175 -13.55 -12.44 -9.04
N ALA A 176 -13.44 -12.08 -7.76
CA ALA A 176 -12.48 -11.07 -7.32
C ALA A 176 -11.04 -11.49 -7.63
N LYS A 177 -10.66 -12.73 -7.35
CA LYS A 177 -9.34 -13.27 -7.69
C LYS A 177 -9.06 -13.18 -9.19
N HIS A 178 -10.00 -13.58 -10.03
CA HIS A 178 -9.86 -13.51 -11.49
C HIS A 178 -9.74 -12.06 -11.96
N TYR A 179 -10.74 -11.23 -11.70
CA TYR A 179 -10.82 -9.87 -12.27
C TYR A 179 -9.87 -8.85 -11.62
N THR A 180 -9.20 -9.16 -10.52
CA THR A 180 -8.14 -8.31 -9.94
C THR A 180 -6.74 -8.70 -10.42
N SER A 181 -6.58 -9.82 -11.10
CA SER A 181 -5.29 -10.26 -11.65
C SER A 181 -4.83 -9.37 -12.82
N ALA A 182 -3.52 -9.20 -12.94
CA ALA A 182 -2.91 -8.51 -14.08
C ALA A 182 -3.19 -9.19 -15.42
N GLU A 183 -3.44 -10.51 -15.42
CA GLU A 183 -3.71 -11.32 -16.63
C GLU A 183 -4.98 -10.89 -17.36
N VAL A 184 -5.95 -10.28 -16.67
CA VAL A 184 -7.22 -9.81 -17.27
C VAL A 184 -7.02 -8.57 -18.17
N GLY A 185 -5.94 -7.83 -17.99
CA GLY A 185 -5.65 -6.67 -18.82
C GLY A 185 -6.66 -5.51 -18.63
N ARG A 186 -7.28 -5.05 -19.73
CA ARG A 186 -8.17 -3.86 -19.72
C ARG A 186 -9.47 -4.05 -18.97
N ASP A 187 -9.96 -5.29 -18.85
CA ASP A 187 -11.21 -5.61 -18.15
C ASP A 187 -11.00 -5.82 -16.64
N ARG A 188 -9.82 -5.50 -16.17
CA ARG A 188 -9.43 -5.64 -14.79
C ARG A 188 -10.16 -4.65 -13.87
N TYR A 189 -10.67 -5.18 -12.76
CA TYR A 189 -11.18 -4.37 -11.64
C TYR A 189 -10.19 -4.35 -10.47
N SER A 190 -10.24 -3.30 -9.67
CA SER A 190 -9.45 -3.24 -8.45
C SER A 190 -10.15 -3.97 -7.30
N MET A 191 -9.41 -4.42 -6.31
CA MET A 191 -9.99 -4.97 -5.07
C MET A 191 -10.92 -3.96 -4.37
N ARG A 192 -10.62 -2.65 -4.50
CA ARG A 192 -11.49 -1.57 -3.98
C ARG A 192 -12.89 -1.61 -4.60
N SER A 193 -13.01 -1.95 -5.88
CA SER A 193 -14.31 -2.05 -6.55
C SER A 193 -15.15 -3.19 -5.97
N PHE A 194 -14.56 -4.35 -5.70
CA PHE A 194 -15.27 -5.47 -5.08
C PHE A 194 -15.71 -5.16 -3.65
N ILE A 195 -14.84 -4.52 -2.87
CA ILE A 195 -15.18 -4.08 -1.51
C ILE A 195 -16.32 -3.04 -1.56
N ALA A 196 -16.22 -2.03 -2.42
CA ALA A 196 -17.24 -1.00 -2.58
C ALA A 196 -18.58 -1.59 -3.04
N PHE A 197 -18.57 -2.56 -3.96
CA PHE A 197 -19.76 -3.28 -4.35
C PHE A 197 -20.40 -4.00 -3.17
N HIS A 198 -19.60 -4.75 -2.40
CA HIS A 198 -20.11 -5.48 -1.24
C HIS A 198 -20.74 -4.55 -0.18
N GLU A 199 -20.08 -3.45 0.13
CA GLU A 199 -20.60 -2.45 1.08
C GLU A 199 -21.88 -1.76 0.58
N LEU A 200 -21.92 -1.39 -0.71
CA LEU A 200 -23.13 -0.79 -1.30
C LEU A 200 -24.29 -1.76 -1.30
N TYR A 201 -24.06 -3.01 -1.69
CA TYR A 201 -25.09 -4.06 -1.65
C TYR A 201 -25.59 -4.30 -0.23
N LYS A 202 -24.70 -4.42 0.74
CA LYS A 202 -25.04 -4.59 2.16
C LYS A 202 -25.89 -3.43 2.70
N ALA A 203 -25.59 -2.21 2.31
CA ALA A 203 -26.31 -1.01 2.76
C ALA A 203 -27.67 -0.84 2.06
N SER A 204 -27.76 -1.12 0.76
CA SER A 204 -28.96 -0.87 -0.06
C SER A 204 -29.94 -2.04 -0.12
N GLY A 205 -29.44 -3.27 0.05
CA GLY A 205 -30.20 -4.50 -0.22
C GLY A 205 -30.48 -4.74 -1.72
N ASN A 206 -30.01 -3.86 -2.61
CA ASN A 206 -30.28 -3.92 -4.03
C ASN A 206 -29.07 -4.44 -4.80
N LEU A 207 -29.05 -5.76 -5.05
CA LEU A 207 -27.94 -6.47 -5.72
C LEU A 207 -27.68 -5.95 -7.13
N GLU A 208 -28.74 -5.89 -7.95
CA GLU A 208 -28.65 -5.53 -9.36
C GLU A 208 -28.12 -4.11 -9.56
N THR A 209 -28.72 -3.13 -8.87
CA THR A 209 -28.27 -1.74 -8.95
C THR A 209 -26.85 -1.58 -8.45
N SER A 210 -26.45 -2.27 -7.38
CA SER A 210 -25.09 -2.19 -6.84
C SER A 210 -24.05 -2.79 -7.79
N ALA A 211 -24.39 -3.93 -8.45
CA ALA A 211 -23.51 -4.57 -9.42
C ALA A 211 -23.29 -3.68 -10.64
N HIS A 212 -24.36 -3.19 -11.25
CA HIS A 212 -24.26 -2.31 -12.42
C HIS A 212 -23.59 -0.96 -12.11
N ALA A 213 -23.77 -0.41 -10.91
CA ALA A 213 -23.15 0.86 -10.53
C ALA A 213 -21.63 0.77 -10.37
N ILE A 214 -21.09 -0.34 -9.86
CA ILE A 214 -19.69 -0.44 -9.47
C ILE A 214 -18.88 -1.40 -10.36
N LEU A 215 -19.51 -2.47 -10.85
CA LEU A 215 -18.88 -3.52 -11.64
C LEU A 215 -19.62 -3.73 -12.98
N PRO A 216 -19.89 -2.68 -13.79
CA PRO A 216 -20.79 -2.77 -14.94
C PRO A 216 -20.37 -3.81 -15.98
N GLY A 217 -19.07 -3.99 -16.21
CA GLY A 217 -18.56 -4.95 -17.19
C GLY A 217 -18.71 -6.43 -16.78
N ILE A 218 -18.96 -6.68 -15.50
CA ILE A 218 -19.11 -8.05 -14.94
C ILE A 218 -20.36 -8.17 -14.05
N ALA A 219 -21.30 -7.23 -14.18
CA ALA A 219 -22.48 -7.15 -13.30
C ALA A 219 -23.27 -8.46 -13.29
N GLU A 220 -23.55 -9.04 -14.45
CA GLU A 220 -24.28 -10.29 -14.58
C GLU A 220 -23.58 -11.46 -13.87
N SER A 221 -22.26 -11.58 -14.04
CA SER A 221 -21.47 -12.62 -13.36
C SER A 221 -21.51 -12.49 -11.84
N VAL A 222 -21.52 -11.25 -11.33
CA VAL A 222 -21.61 -10.96 -9.89
C VAL A 222 -23.01 -11.25 -9.36
N ILE A 223 -24.06 -10.93 -10.12
CA ILE A 223 -25.46 -11.22 -9.79
C ILE A 223 -25.66 -12.73 -9.73
N ASP A 224 -25.24 -13.47 -10.75
CA ASP A 224 -25.37 -14.93 -10.82
C ASP A 224 -24.67 -15.61 -9.65
N ALA A 225 -23.43 -15.24 -9.36
CA ALA A 225 -22.68 -15.76 -8.22
C ALA A 225 -23.37 -15.49 -6.88
N SER A 226 -24.05 -14.34 -6.75
CA SER A 226 -24.74 -13.96 -5.52
C SER A 226 -26.09 -14.65 -5.34
N VAL A 227 -26.78 -14.97 -6.44
CA VAL A 227 -28.07 -15.69 -6.44
C VAL A 227 -27.88 -17.18 -6.13
N LEU A 228 -26.86 -17.81 -6.73
CA LEU A 228 -26.56 -19.23 -6.51
C LEU A 228 -26.34 -19.55 -5.03
N MET A 229 -25.65 -18.69 -4.30
CA MET A 229 -25.41 -18.89 -2.87
C MET A 229 -26.66 -18.76 -2.00
N LYS A 230 -27.61 -17.87 -2.36
CA LYS A 230 -28.89 -17.80 -1.65
C LYS A 230 -29.66 -19.11 -1.77
N ALA A 231 -29.67 -19.71 -2.97
CA ALA A 231 -30.35 -20.98 -3.22
C ALA A 231 -29.70 -22.15 -2.44
N GLU A 232 -28.37 -22.18 -2.30
CA GLU A 232 -27.67 -23.21 -1.53
C GLU A 232 -27.92 -23.08 -0.02
N VAL A 233 -27.92 -21.86 0.51
CA VAL A 233 -28.20 -21.60 1.95
C VAL A 233 -29.64 -21.94 2.30
N ASP A 234 -30.59 -21.68 1.43
CA ASP A 234 -32.01 -21.99 1.63
C ASP A 234 -32.27 -23.50 1.54
N ASN A 235 -31.54 -24.22 0.68
CA ASN A 235 -31.62 -25.69 0.58
C ASN A 235 -31.00 -26.45 1.74
N VAL A 236 -30.01 -25.86 2.44
CA VAL A 236 -29.37 -26.46 3.65
C VAL A 236 -30.22 -26.24 4.90
N LYS A 237 -31.17 -25.28 4.87
CA LYS A 237 -32.07 -24.96 5.98
C LYS A 237 -33.44 -25.63 5.85
N ALA A 238 -33.72 -26.30 4.76
CA ALA A 238 -34.95 -27.10 4.51
C ALA A 238 -34.67 -28.59 4.74
#